data_0c7994c4bf831e8bd4809c229d0f8cde
#
_entry.id   0c7994c4bf831e8bd4809c229d0f8cde
#
_cell.length_a   1.000
_cell.length_b   1.000
_cell.length_c   1.000
_cell.angle_alpha   90.00
_cell.angle_beta   90.00
_cell.angle_gamma   90.00
#
_symmetry.space_group_name_H-M   'P 1'
#
loop_
_entity.id
_entity.type
_entity.pdbx_description
1 polymer ?
#
loop_
_entity_poly.entity_id
_entity_poly.type
_entity_poly.pdbx_seq_one_letter_code
_entity_poly.pdbx_strand_id
1 'polypeptide(L)'
;MGLIVAVPGGMLLNEWVKVVVHRQRPFVDGPFVDWSGYSFASGHTIGATLLYGQLLLFVLPCLRARHWRLLSVLSAVCLIALVGFSRIALGAHFLTDVLAAIFFGIIWLALCLFATKPMRARMVSAAALPLISEPALVRIESAEKPAQSLPR
;
A
#
# COMPACT_ATOMS: atom_id res chain seq x y z
N MET A 1 6.87 -3.73 6.65
CA MET A 1 7.48 -4.54 5.55
C MET A 1 6.51 -4.80 4.39
N GLY A 2 5.27 -5.24 4.58
CA GLY A 2 4.36 -5.56 3.46
C GLY A 2 4.07 -4.44 2.46
N LEU A 3 4.10 -3.18 2.89
CA LEU A 3 3.86 -2.04 1.99
C LEU A 3 5.07 -1.65 1.14
N ILE A 4 6.30 -1.93 1.57
CA ILE A 4 7.51 -1.68 0.78
C ILE A 4 7.54 -2.59 -0.46
N VAL A 5 6.95 -3.79 -0.36
CA VAL A 5 6.87 -4.76 -1.46
C VAL A 5 5.70 -4.47 -2.42
N ALA A 6 4.74 -3.62 -2.01
CA ALA A 6 3.53 -3.36 -2.80
C ALA A 6 3.84 -2.70 -4.15
N VAL A 7 4.73 -1.71 -4.19
CA VAL A 7 5.07 -1.03 -5.45
C VAL A 7 5.84 -1.95 -6.41
N PRO A 8 6.97 -2.57 -6.03
CA PRO A 8 7.68 -3.46 -6.95
C PRO A 8 6.84 -4.68 -7.35
N GLY A 9 6.06 -5.27 -6.43
CA GLY A 9 5.19 -6.40 -6.75
C GLY A 9 4.09 -6.04 -7.74
N GLY A 10 3.46 -4.87 -7.61
CA GLY A 10 2.47 -4.39 -8.57
C GLY A 10 3.07 -4.02 -9.92
N MET A 11 4.31 -3.54 -9.96
CA MET A 11 5.04 -3.29 -11.22
C MET A 11 5.37 -4.60 -11.95
N LEU A 12 5.82 -5.62 -11.23
CA LEU A 12 6.06 -6.96 -11.80
C LEU A 12 4.78 -7.58 -12.35
N LEU A 13 3.67 -7.48 -11.61
CA LEU A 13 2.36 -7.92 -12.09
C LEU A 13 1.97 -7.19 -13.38
N ASN A 14 2.21 -5.89 -13.46
CA ASN A 14 1.93 -5.10 -14.67
C ASN A 14 2.75 -5.56 -15.89
N GLU A 15 4.04 -5.86 -15.72
CA GLU A 15 4.86 -6.39 -16.81
C GLU A 15 4.35 -7.75 -17.29
N TRP A 16 3.92 -8.61 -16.37
CA TRP A 16 3.31 -9.89 -16.71
C TRP A 16 2.01 -9.72 -17.52
N VAL A 17 1.13 -8.81 -17.07
CA VAL A 17 -0.12 -8.47 -17.78
C VAL A 17 0.16 -7.97 -19.20
N LYS A 18 1.19 -7.14 -19.41
CA LYS A 18 1.60 -6.67 -20.74
C LYS A 18 1.96 -7.84 -21.67
N VAL A 19 2.73 -8.80 -21.15
CA VAL A 19 3.14 -9.99 -21.92
C VAL A 19 1.96 -10.87 -22.28
N VAL A 20 0.89 -10.93 -21.44
CA VAL A 20 -0.32 -11.74 -21.72
C VAL A 20 -1.23 -11.03 -22.74
N VAL A 21 -1.43 -9.72 -22.60
CA VAL A 21 -2.42 -8.97 -23.41
C VAL A 21 -1.88 -8.58 -24.78
N HIS A 22 -0.58 -8.36 -24.95
CA HIS A 22 0.10 -8.00 -26.21
C HIS A 22 -0.54 -6.83 -26.99
N ARG A 23 -1.17 -5.88 -26.28
CA ARG A 23 -1.83 -4.74 -26.94
C ARG A 23 -0.82 -3.77 -27.52
N GLN A 24 -0.95 -3.45 -28.81
CA GLN A 24 -0.16 -2.40 -29.46
C GLN A 24 -0.52 -1.01 -28.93
N ARG A 25 0.41 -0.07 -29.04
CA ARG A 25 0.22 1.32 -28.64
C ARG A 25 -0.57 2.11 -29.67
N PRO A 26 -1.25 3.24 -29.28
CA PRO A 26 -1.99 4.09 -30.21
C PRO A 26 -1.11 4.64 -31.36
N PHE A 27 0.10 5.08 -31.03
CA PHE A 27 1.06 5.59 -31.97
C PHE A 27 2.37 4.82 -31.82
N VAL A 28 2.70 3.98 -32.79
CA VAL A 28 3.93 3.16 -32.82
C VAL A 28 5.06 3.95 -33.46
N ASP A 29 4.74 4.76 -34.48
CA ASP A 29 5.69 5.55 -35.26
C ASP A 29 5.43 7.04 -35.07
N GLY A 30 6.18 7.69 -34.20
CA GLY A 30 6.15 9.15 -34.05
C GLY A 30 7.54 9.76 -34.24
N PRO A 31 7.65 10.96 -34.83
CA PRO A 31 8.95 11.57 -35.13
C PRO A 31 9.76 11.93 -33.88
N PHE A 32 9.17 11.86 -32.69
CA PHE A 32 9.81 12.33 -31.47
C PHE A 32 9.91 11.27 -30.35
N VAL A 33 9.26 10.10 -30.47
CA VAL A 33 9.23 9.12 -29.38
C VAL A 33 9.11 7.70 -29.92
N ASP A 34 10.12 6.90 -29.66
CA ASP A 34 10.10 5.45 -29.86
C ASP A 34 9.53 4.78 -28.61
N TRP A 35 8.28 4.32 -28.70
CA TRP A 35 7.61 3.60 -27.61
C TRP A 35 7.83 2.10 -27.77
N SER A 36 8.84 1.55 -27.12
CA SER A 36 9.03 0.09 -27.05
C SER A 36 8.01 -0.59 -26.12
N GLY A 37 7.66 -1.83 -26.43
CA GLY A 37 6.80 -2.69 -25.62
C GLY A 37 5.30 -2.44 -25.76
N TYR A 38 4.51 -3.22 -25.00
CA TYR A 38 3.05 -3.25 -25.05
C TYR A 38 2.38 -2.12 -24.29
N SER A 39 1.14 -1.75 -24.74
CA SER A 39 0.38 -0.64 -24.20
C SER A 39 -0.34 -0.97 -22.89
N PHE A 40 -0.96 -2.16 -22.81
CA PHE A 40 -1.84 -2.53 -21.68
C PHE A 40 -1.07 -3.27 -20.57
N ALA A 41 -1.19 -2.89 -19.28
CA ALA A 41 -1.78 -1.66 -18.77
C ALA A 41 -0.68 -0.60 -18.59
N SER A 42 -1.08 0.69 -18.36
CA SER A 42 -0.13 1.79 -18.23
C SER A 42 0.78 1.66 -16.99
N GLY A 43 2.08 1.41 -17.21
CA GLY A 43 3.05 1.25 -16.12
C GLY A 43 3.23 2.50 -15.27
N HIS A 44 3.24 3.69 -15.87
CA HIS A 44 3.33 4.96 -15.12
C HIS A 44 2.09 5.21 -14.27
N THR A 45 0.90 4.88 -14.79
CA THR A 45 -0.35 5.08 -14.07
C THR A 45 -0.50 4.10 -12.92
N ILE A 46 -0.15 2.81 -13.09
CA ILE A 46 -0.18 1.84 -12.01
C ILE A 46 0.84 2.20 -10.92
N GLY A 47 2.06 2.61 -11.31
CA GLY A 47 3.08 3.08 -10.38
C GLY A 47 2.63 4.31 -9.57
N ALA A 48 2.00 5.29 -10.21
CA ALA A 48 1.43 6.46 -9.54
C ALA A 48 0.29 6.05 -8.58
N THR A 49 -0.60 5.14 -8.99
CA THR A 49 -1.70 4.64 -8.15
C THR A 49 -1.16 3.93 -6.91
N LEU A 50 -0.16 3.08 -7.07
CA LEU A 50 0.48 2.38 -5.96
C LEU A 50 1.21 3.34 -5.02
N LEU A 51 1.98 4.28 -5.56
CA LEU A 51 2.74 5.24 -4.77
C LEU A 51 1.83 6.18 -3.97
N TYR A 52 0.92 6.88 -4.65
CA TYR A 52 0.04 7.85 -3.98
C TYR A 52 -1.02 7.18 -3.11
N GLY A 53 -1.52 6.00 -3.52
CA GLY A 53 -2.40 5.20 -2.69
C GLY A 53 -1.73 4.72 -1.41
N GLN A 54 -0.49 4.24 -1.50
CA GLN A 54 0.30 3.85 -0.33
C GLN A 54 0.62 5.04 0.58
N LEU A 55 0.97 6.20 0.01
CA LEU A 55 1.22 7.43 0.77
C LEU A 55 -0.03 7.85 1.56
N LEU A 56 -1.22 7.78 0.95
CA LEU A 56 -2.48 8.04 1.64
C LEU A 56 -2.69 7.10 2.84
N LEU A 57 -2.38 5.81 2.71
CA LEU A 57 -2.51 4.85 3.81
C LEU A 57 -1.63 5.18 5.02
N PHE A 58 -0.50 5.87 4.80
CA PHE A 58 0.37 6.36 5.88
C PHE A 58 -0.09 7.70 6.43
N VAL A 59 -0.50 8.64 5.57
CA VAL A 59 -0.81 10.02 5.94
C VAL A 59 -2.18 10.14 6.60
N LEU A 60 -3.22 9.45 6.09
CA LEU A 60 -4.59 9.59 6.60
C LEU A 60 -4.76 9.29 8.09
N PRO A 61 -4.11 8.28 8.70
CA PRO A 61 -4.20 8.05 10.14
C PRO A 61 -3.58 9.15 11.00
N CYS A 62 -2.58 9.89 10.45
CA CYS A 62 -1.90 10.99 11.15
C CYS A 62 -2.72 12.27 11.14
N LEU A 63 -3.66 12.43 10.21
CA LEU A 63 -4.48 13.62 10.05
C LEU A 63 -5.74 13.53 10.92
N ARG A 64 -5.91 14.46 11.87
CA ARG A 64 -7.09 14.54 12.74
C ARG A 64 -8.26 15.28 12.08
N ALA A 65 -7.99 16.41 11.41
CA ALA A 65 -9.02 17.25 10.83
C ALA A 65 -9.52 16.71 9.48
N ARG A 66 -10.85 16.68 9.32
CA ARG A 66 -11.53 16.12 8.13
C ARG A 66 -11.12 16.81 6.82
N HIS A 67 -10.94 18.13 6.85
CA HIS A 67 -10.55 18.89 5.66
C HIS A 67 -9.15 18.51 5.14
N TRP A 68 -8.18 18.28 6.03
CA TRP A 68 -6.84 17.80 5.63
C TRP A 68 -6.87 16.39 5.04
N ARG A 69 -7.72 15.51 5.59
CA ARG A 69 -7.94 14.17 5.02
C ARG A 69 -8.53 14.25 3.61
N LEU A 70 -9.56 15.09 3.43
CA LEU A 70 -10.18 15.31 2.13
C LEU A 70 -9.18 15.90 1.13
N LEU A 71 -8.42 16.93 1.52
CA LEU A 71 -7.41 17.54 0.68
C LEU A 71 -6.35 16.53 0.22
N SER A 72 -5.86 15.69 1.14
CA SER A 72 -4.88 14.65 0.81
C SER A 72 -5.42 13.64 -0.21
N VAL A 73 -6.68 13.20 -0.06
CA VAL A 73 -7.32 12.30 -1.01
C VAL A 73 -7.50 12.96 -2.38
N LEU A 74 -8.01 14.18 -2.41
CA LEU A 74 -8.19 14.93 -3.67
C LEU A 74 -6.85 15.17 -4.38
N SER A 75 -5.80 15.52 -3.64
CA SER A 75 -4.46 15.69 -4.20
C SER A 75 -3.92 14.42 -4.82
N ALA A 76 -4.08 13.28 -4.14
CA ALA A 76 -3.63 11.99 -4.68
C ALA A 76 -4.40 11.60 -5.94
N VAL A 77 -5.73 11.76 -5.93
CA VAL A 77 -6.58 11.50 -7.11
C VAL A 77 -6.18 12.40 -8.28
N CYS A 78 -5.97 13.69 -8.02
CA CYS A 78 -5.54 14.66 -9.04
C CYS A 78 -4.18 14.28 -9.64
N LEU A 79 -3.20 13.89 -8.82
CA LEU A 79 -1.88 13.49 -9.29
C LEU A 79 -1.93 12.20 -10.12
N ILE A 80 -2.71 11.20 -9.72
CA ILE A 80 -2.92 9.97 -10.48
C ILE A 80 -3.58 10.28 -11.83
N ALA A 81 -4.63 11.12 -11.82
CA ALA A 81 -5.32 11.54 -13.04
C ALA A 81 -4.39 12.32 -13.98
N LEU A 82 -3.56 13.22 -13.44
CA LEU A 82 -2.58 13.98 -14.22
C LEU A 82 -1.53 13.07 -14.89
N VAL A 83 -1.01 12.10 -14.16
CA VAL A 83 -0.09 11.09 -14.72
C VAL A 83 -0.80 10.30 -15.82
N GLY A 84 -2.00 9.79 -15.57
CA GLY A 84 -2.78 9.04 -16.56
C GLY A 84 -3.08 9.86 -17.81
N PHE A 85 -3.53 11.11 -17.64
CA PHE A 85 -3.78 12.04 -18.73
C PHE A 85 -2.54 12.32 -19.56
N SER A 86 -1.38 12.53 -18.91
CA SER A 86 -0.12 12.75 -19.61
C SER A 86 0.24 11.59 -20.54
N ARG A 87 -0.09 10.34 -20.16
CA ARG A 87 0.19 9.15 -21.00
C ARG A 87 -0.73 9.08 -22.22
N ILE A 88 -1.97 9.54 -22.08
CA ILE A 88 -2.92 9.65 -23.20
C ILE A 88 -2.51 10.79 -24.13
N ALA A 89 -2.20 11.97 -23.60
CA ALA A 89 -1.78 13.15 -24.37
C ALA A 89 -0.50 12.89 -25.19
N LEU A 90 0.44 12.09 -24.64
CA LEU A 90 1.64 11.66 -25.36
C LEU A 90 1.39 10.55 -26.39
N GLY A 91 0.16 10.04 -26.53
CA GLY A 91 -0.16 8.94 -27.43
C GLY A 91 0.43 7.58 -27.05
N ALA A 92 0.98 7.47 -25.84
CA ALA A 92 1.61 6.24 -25.36
C ALA A 92 0.61 5.14 -24.97
N HIS A 93 -0.59 5.53 -24.52
CA HIS A 93 -1.61 4.64 -23.97
C HIS A 93 -3.02 5.08 -24.37
N PHE A 94 -3.93 4.10 -24.48
CA PHE A 94 -5.36 4.37 -24.57
C PHE A 94 -5.95 4.72 -23.21
N LEU A 95 -7.09 5.40 -23.18
CA LEU A 95 -7.82 5.68 -21.94
C LEU A 95 -8.11 4.40 -21.14
N THR A 96 -8.46 3.32 -21.82
CA THR A 96 -8.71 2.00 -21.21
C THR A 96 -7.50 1.41 -20.49
N ASP A 97 -6.27 1.67 -20.98
CA ASP A 97 -5.04 1.21 -20.34
C ASP A 97 -4.78 1.95 -19.03
N VAL A 98 -5.14 3.24 -19.00
CA VAL A 98 -5.05 4.12 -17.83
C VAL A 98 -6.08 3.69 -16.77
N LEU A 99 -7.33 3.50 -17.17
CA LEU A 99 -8.40 3.06 -16.24
C LEU A 99 -8.11 1.67 -15.66
N ALA A 100 -7.66 0.73 -16.50
CA ALA A 100 -7.25 -0.60 -16.05
C ALA A 100 -6.08 -0.53 -15.05
N ALA A 101 -5.09 0.33 -15.30
CA ALA A 101 -3.95 0.51 -14.41
C ALA A 101 -4.37 1.05 -13.03
N ILE A 102 -5.29 2.00 -12.97
CA ILE A 102 -5.86 2.51 -11.70
C ILE A 102 -6.58 1.37 -10.97
N PHE A 103 -7.44 0.63 -11.67
CA PHE A 103 -8.22 -0.46 -11.10
C PHE A 103 -7.32 -1.58 -10.54
N PHE A 104 -6.34 -2.03 -11.31
CA PHE A 104 -5.37 -3.04 -10.87
C PHE A 104 -4.52 -2.54 -9.70
N GLY A 105 -4.10 -1.28 -9.71
CA GLY A 105 -3.36 -0.67 -8.60
C GLY A 105 -4.16 -0.65 -7.30
N ILE A 106 -5.45 -0.30 -7.35
CA ILE A 106 -6.35 -0.30 -6.18
C ILE A 106 -6.54 -1.73 -5.65
N ILE A 107 -6.83 -2.70 -6.53
CA ILE A 107 -6.99 -4.11 -6.12
C ILE A 107 -5.72 -4.62 -5.46
N TRP A 108 -4.56 -4.37 -6.06
CA TRP A 108 -3.27 -4.80 -5.53
C TRP A 108 -2.99 -4.22 -4.14
N LEU A 109 -3.23 -2.91 -3.95
CA LEU A 109 -3.11 -2.28 -2.63
C LEU A 109 -4.06 -2.91 -1.60
N ALA A 110 -5.31 -3.18 -1.98
CA ALA A 110 -6.27 -3.84 -1.11
C ALA A 110 -5.78 -5.24 -0.71
N LEU A 111 -5.29 -6.04 -1.65
CA LEU A 111 -4.72 -7.36 -1.36
C LEU A 111 -3.53 -7.29 -0.41
N CYS A 112 -2.60 -6.34 -0.62
CA CYS A 112 -1.47 -6.11 0.27
C CYS A 112 -1.91 -5.72 1.69
N LEU A 113 -2.95 -4.89 1.82
CA LEU A 113 -3.53 -4.52 3.12
C LEU A 113 -4.16 -5.72 3.83
N PHE A 114 -4.93 -6.54 3.11
CA PHE A 114 -5.54 -7.75 3.67
C PHE A 114 -4.47 -8.75 4.13
N ALA A 115 -3.44 -8.97 3.34
CA ALA A 115 -2.34 -9.89 3.67
C ALA A 115 -1.53 -9.43 4.89
N THR A 116 -1.44 -8.13 5.16
CA THR A 116 -0.65 -7.58 6.29
C THR A 116 -1.44 -7.45 7.60
N LYS A 117 -2.78 -7.49 7.57
CA LYS A 117 -3.63 -7.39 8.77
C LYS A 117 -3.35 -8.48 9.83
N PRO A 118 -3.30 -9.78 9.51
CA PRO A 118 -3.07 -10.81 10.51
C PRO A 118 -1.68 -10.73 11.15
N MET A 119 -0.68 -10.28 10.42
CA MET A 119 0.68 -10.14 10.92
C MET A 119 0.82 -8.98 11.91
N ARG A 120 0.12 -7.87 11.69
CA ARG A 120 0.05 -6.74 12.65
C ARG A 120 -0.65 -7.14 13.96
N ALA A 121 -1.75 -7.86 13.88
CA ALA A 121 -2.47 -8.35 15.06
C ALA A 121 -1.60 -9.29 15.91
N ARG A 122 -0.87 -10.20 15.29
CA ARG A 122 0.07 -11.11 15.98
C ARG A 122 1.24 -10.38 16.63
N MET A 123 1.83 -9.38 15.98
CA MET A 123 2.92 -8.58 16.54
C MET A 123 2.47 -7.75 17.75
N VAL A 124 1.28 -7.16 17.72
CA VAL A 124 0.71 -6.41 18.85
C VAL A 124 0.40 -7.35 20.02
N SER A 125 -0.16 -8.53 19.75
CA SER A 125 -0.44 -9.54 20.79
C SER A 125 0.84 -10.07 21.42
N ALA A 126 1.88 -10.37 20.64
CA ALA A 126 3.17 -10.82 21.14
C ALA A 126 3.90 -9.76 21.96
N ALA A 127 3.78 -8.48 21.59
CA ALA A 127 4.36 -7.37 22.35
C ALA A 127 3.63 -7.07 23.67
N ALA A 128 2.33 -7.40 23.75
CA ALA A 128 1.52 -7.19 24.95
C ALA A 128 1.66 -8.30 26.00
N LEU A 129 2.06 -9.51 25.59
CA LEU A 129 2.20 -10.66 26.51
C LEU A 129 3.17 -10.43 27.69
N PRO A 130 4.38 -9.87 27.49
CA PRO A 130 5.31 -9.65 28.61
C PRO A 130 4.83 -8.57 29.60
N LEU A 131 4.05 -7.58 29.13
CA LEU A 131 3.53 -6.50 29.99
C LEU A 131 2.41 -6.94 30.93
N ILE A 132 1.73 -8.04 30.60
CA ILE A 132 0.60 -8.58 31.41
C ILE A 132 1.12 -9.62 32.42
N SER A 133 2.21 -10.30 32.13
CA SER A 133 2.75 -11.38 33.00
C SER A 133 3.58 -10.88 34.18
N GLU A 134 4.30 -9.76 34.07
CA GLU A 134 5.17 -9.24 35.13
C GLU A 134 4.41 -8.82 36.41
N PRO A 135 3.35 -8.01 36.36
CA PRO A 135 2.63 -7.60 37.56
C PRO A 135 1.86 -8.76 38.25
N ALA A 136 1.51 -9.81 37.52
CA ALA A 136 0.84 -10.98 38.08
C ALA A 136 1.81 -11.87 38.85
N LEU A 137 3.02 -12.09 38.34
CA LEU A 137 4.04 -12.89 39.03
C LEU A 137 4.52 -12.24 40.33
N VAL A 138 4.72 -10.91 40.34
CA VAL A 138 5.10 -10.15 41.54
C VAL A 138 4.00 -10.24 42.63
N ARG A 139 2.71 -10.26 42.23
CA ARG A 139 1.59 -10.37 43.17
C ARG A 139 1.46 -11.77 43.76
N ILE A 140 1.79 -12.82 43.03
CA ILE A 140 1.78 -14.21 43.54
C ILE A 140 2.94 -14.40 44.52
N GLU A 141 4.12 -13.93 44.20
CA GLU A 141 5.33 -14.04 45.05
C GLU A 141 5.19 -13.24 46.36
N SER A 142 4.50 -12.08 46.32
CA SER A 142 4.20 -11.32 47.55
C SER A 142 3.11 -11.94 48.43
N ALA A 143 2.21 -12.75 47.88
CA ALA A 143 1.15 -13.46 48.61
C ALA A 143 1.64 -14.76 49.25
N GLU A 144 2.74 -15.35 48.77
CA GLU A 144 3.27 -16.64 49.23
C GLU A 144 4.36 -16.49 50.32
N LYS A 145 4.71 -15.26 50.71
CA LYS A 145 5.66 -15.03 51.78
C LYS A 145 4.99 -15.32 53.15
N PRO A 146 5.30 -16.45 53.84
CA PRO A 146 4.68 -16.78 55.10
C PRO A 146 5.09 -15.74 56.15
N ALA A 147 4.11 -15.31 56.95
CA ALA A 147 4.32 -14.43 58.09
C ALA A 147 5.36 -15.08 59.03
N GLN A 148 6.58 -14.56 58.98
CA GLN A 148 7.59 -14.95 59.95
C GLN A 148 7.10 -14.57 61.35
N SER A 149 6.80 -15.59 62.16
CA SER A 149 6.45 -15.49 63.56
C SER A 149 7.47 -14.63 64.31
N LEU A 150 7.01 -13.58 64.96
CA LEU A 150 7.76 -12.80 65.95
C LEU A 150 8.12 -13.74 67.12
N PRO A 151 9.38 -13.76 67.53
CA PRO A 151 9.76 -14.44 68.81
C PRO A 151 9.25 -13.61 69.97
N ARG A 152 8.77 -14.33 70.99
CA ARG A 152 8.37 -13.79 72.31
C ARG A 152 9.57 -13.34 73.12
#